data_8fd81606203c06bab167396446e315ce
#
_entry.id   8fd81606203c06bab167396446e315ce
#
_cell.length_a   1.000
_cell.length_b   1.000
_cell.length_c   1.000
_cell.angle_alpha   90.00
_cell.angle_beta   90.00
_cell.angle_gamma   90.00
#
_symmetry.space_group_name_H-M   'P 1'
#
loop_
_entity.id
_entity.type
_entity.pdbx_description
1 polymer ?
#
loop_
_entity_poly.entity_id
_entity_poly.type
_entity_poly.pdbx_seq_one_letter_code
_entity_poly.pdbx_strand_id
1 'polypeptide(L)'
;PQIPADNPMTVEGARLGRHLFFDERLSGDNSQSCSGCHLQESNFAEPTSYSTGIDGITGEINAMILSNLAWQKFFFWNGRAVTLEEQVLEPVINPIEMHETWPDVIEKLEQDAKYVKLFEEAFGENAINQDNAAKALAQFLRTLITGNSKFDQYLEGTYNFTASEQLGFDMYNNEQGDCFHCHGLAATGYQMGAFGLLQFTNNGLDSTYDVGD
;
A
#
# COMPACT_ATOMS: atom_id res chain seq x y z
N PRO A 1 8.51 12.25 -0.70
CA PRO A 1 8.26 10.94 -0.10
C PRO A 1 8.59 10.95 1.39
N GLN A 2 7.86 10.14 2.16
CA GLN A 2 8.11 9.92 3.59
C GLN A 2 8.97 8.66 3.74
N ILE A 3 10.23 8.86 4.08
CA ILE A 3 11.18 7.77 4.32
C ILE A 3 11.61 7.88 5.78
N PRO A 4 11.25 6.91 6.64
CA PRO A 4 11.65 6.92 8.04
C PRO A 4 13.18 6.85 8.20
N ALA A 5 13.70 7.56 9.18
CA ALA A 5 15.15 7.59 9.43
C ALA A 5 15.70 6.22 9.89
N ASP A 6 14.85 5.42 10.53
CA ASP A 6 15.16 4.06 11.00
C ASP A 6 14.86 2.96 9.97
N ASN A 7 14.31 3.35 8.80
CA ASN A 7 14.10 2.47 7.65
C ASN A 7 14.47 3.16 6.33
N PRO A 8 15.76 3.52 6.12
CA PRO A 8 16.21 4.12 4.86
C PRO A 8 16.06 3.14 3.70
N MET A 9 15.77 3.67 2.51
CA MET A 9 15.64 2.87 1.30
C MET A 9 16.99 2.26 0.89
N THR A 10 17.03 0.94 0.72
CA THR A 10 18.17 0.19 0.20
C THR A 10 17.73 -0.74 -0.94
N VAL A 11 18.63 -1.08 -1.82
CA VAL A 11 18.35 -2.04 -2.91
C VAL A 11 18.07 -3.44 -2.32
N GLU A 12 18.83 -3.82 -1.32
CA GLU A 12 18.75 -5.11 -0.65
C GLU A 12 17.43 -5.24 0.13
N GLY A 13 17.03 -4.20 0.87
CA GLY A 13 15.76 -4.17 1.60
C GLY A 13 14.56 -4.20 0.67
N ALA A 14 14.55 -3.39 -0.40
CA ALA A 14 13.49 -3.42 -1.39
C ALA A 14 13.41 -4.78 -2.14
N ARG A 15 14.57 -5.42 -2.40
CA ARG A 15 14.62 -6.76 -3.00
C ARG A 15 14.04 -7.82 -2.07
N LEU A 16 14.41 -7.81 -0.80
CA LEU A 16 13.82 -8.71 0.21
C LEU A 16 12.32 -8.48 0.32
N GLY A 17 11.88 -7.23 0.43
CA GLY A 17 10.46 -6.87 0.52
C GLY A 17 9.66 -7.36 -0.69
N ARG A 18 10.23 -7.28 -1.90
CA ARG A 18 9.62 -7.85 -3.09
C ARG A 18 9.45 -9.37 -2.98
N HIS A 19 10.44 -10.09 -2.45
CA HIS A 19 10.32 -11.53 -2.25
C HIS A 19 9.22 -11.87 -1.24
N LEU A 20 9.15 -11.14 -0.13
CA LEU A 20 8.11 -11.33 0.88
C LEU A 20 6.71 -11.02 0.33
N PHE A 21 6.55 -9.96 -0.47
CA PHE A 21 5.27 -9.57 -1.04
C PHE A 21 4.62 -10.65 -1.94
N PHE A 22 5.43 -11.45 -2.61
CA PHE A 22 4.97 -12.54 -3.47
C PHE A 22 5.07 -13.93 -2.82
N ASP A 23 5.35 -14.01 -1.51
CA ASP A 23 5.55 -15.29 -0.83
C ASP A 23 4.29 -15.75 -0.10
N GLU A 24 3.75 -16.88 -0.52
CA GLU A 24 2.55 -17.48 0.06
C GLU A 24 2.76 -18.02 1.49
N ARG A 25 4.01 -18.20 1.93
CA ARG A 25 4.33 -18.64 3.30
C ARG A 25 3.95 -17.63 4.38
N LEU A 26 3.60 -16.40 3.99
CA LEU A 26 3.07 -15.41 4.90
C LEU A 26 1.62 -15.66 5.30
N SER A 27 0.95 -16.67 4.72
CA SER A 27 -0.39 -17.11 5.12
C SER A 27 -0.35 -18.43 5.87
N GLY A 28 -1.39 -18.70 6.67
CA GLY A 28 -1.48 -19.84 7.57
C GLY A 28 -1.42 -21.19 6.87
N ASP A 29 -2.02 -21.29 5.71
CA ASP A 29 -2.04 -22.50 4.87
C ASP A 29 -1.04 -22.48 3.71
N ASN A 30 -0.22 -21.43 3.59
CA ASN A 30 0.73 -21.17 2.50
C ASN A 30 0.08 -21.10 1.11
N SER A 31 -1.12 -20.57 1.00
CA SER A 31 -1.87 -20.46 -0.27
C SER A 31 -2.03 -19.04 -0.78
N GLN A 32 -1.75 -18.02 0.06
CA GLN A 32 -1.99 -16.63 -0.27
C GLN A 32 -0.81 -15.72 0.08
N SER A 33 -0.49 -14.81 -0.80
CA SER A 33 0.49 -13.74 -0.59
C SER A 33 -0.18 -12.36 -0.73
N CYS A 34 0.53 -11.28 -0.42
CA CYS A 34 0.03 -9.92 -0.65
C CYS A 34 -0.39 -9.70 -2.11
N SER A 35 0.33 -10.32 -3.06
CA SER A 35 0.01 -10.23 -4.50
C SER A 35 -1.30 -10.93 -4.89
N GLY A 36 -1.89 -11.74 -4.01
CA GLY A 36 -3.18 -12.39 -4.27
C GLY A 36 -4.35 -11.41 -4.27
N CYS A 37 -4.28 -10.37 -3.40
CA CYS A 37 -5.27 -9.29 -3.33
C CYS A 37 -4.78 -8.01 -4.00
N HIS A 38 -3.47 -7.77 -4.08
CA HIS A 38 -2.89 -6.60 -4.71
C HIS A 38 -2.26 -6.96 -6.07
N LEU A 39 -3.12 -7.14 -7.08
CA LEU A 39 -2.74 -7.62 -8.40
C LEU A 39 -1.97 -6.56 -9.20
N GLN A 40 -0.81 -6.92 -9.74
CA GLN A 40 0.01 -5.99 -10.51
C GLN A 40 -0.71 -5.46 -11.76
N GLU A 41 -1.47 -6.29 -12.45
CA GLU A 41 -2.26 -5.92 -13.64
C GLU A 41 -3.41 -4.97 -13.32
N SER A 42 -3.83 -4.90 -12.06
CA SER A 42 -4.85 -3.98 -11.54
C SER A 42 -4.24 -2.80 -10.78
N ASN A 43 -2.98 -2.45 -11.09
CA ASN A 43 -2.24 -1.39 -10.42
C ASN A 43 -2.06 -1.64 -8.91
N PHE A 44 -1.81 -2.90 -8.54
CA PHE A 44 -1.70 -3.38 -7.17
C PHE A 44 -2.96 -3.10 -6.31
N ALA A 45 -4.13 -3.20 -6.94
CA ALA A 45 -5.44 -3.27 -6.30
C ALA A 45 -6.15 -4.55 -6.72
N GLU A 46 -7.29 -4.83 -6.13
CA GLU A 46 -8.14 -5.95 -6.52
C GLU A 46 -9.30 -5.47 -7.40
N PRO A 47 -9.63 -6.18 -8.53
CA PRO A 47 -10.73 -5.79 -9.40
C PRO A 47 -12.11 -6.16 -8.85
N THR A 48 -12.19 -6.95 -7.77
CA THR A 48 -13.42 -7.29 -7.06
C THR A 48 -13.72 -6.30 -5.95
N SER A 49 -14.98 -6.21 -5.49
CA SER A 49 -15.36 -5.30 -4.42
C SER A 49 -14.73 -5.67 -3.08
N TYR A 50 -14.58 -6.96 -2.81
CA TYR A 50 -14.05 -7.47 -1.55
C TYR A 50 -13.12 -8.64 -1.78
N SER A 51 -12.05 -8.68 -0.99
CA SER A 51 -11.09 -9.78 -0.98
C SER A 51 -11.63 -10.98 -0.23
N THR A 52 -11.18 -12.18 -0.60
CA THR A 52 -11.49 -13.42 0.14
C THR A 52 -10.18 -13.97 0.70
N GLY A 53 -10.14 -14.19 2.01
CA GLY A 53 -8.97 -14.75 2.69
C GLY A 53 -8.88 -16.27 2.59
N ILE A 54 -7.84 -16.85 3.21
CA ILE A 54 -7.50 -18.27 3.08
C ILE A 54 -8.60 -19.21 3.61
N ASP A 55 -9.39 -18.79 4.59
CA ASP A 55 -10.51 -19.56 5.13
C ASP A 55 -11.80 -19.42 4.31
N GLY A 56 -11.74 -18.77 3.16
CA GLY A 56 -12.90 -18.54 2.32
C GLY A 56 -13.85 -17.46 2.87
N ILE A 57 -13.42 -16.68 3.86
CA ILE A 57 -14.17 -15.57 4.44
C ILE A 57 -13.93 -14.34 3.56
N THR A 58 -15.00 -13.71 3.14
CA THR A 58 -14.93 -12.46 2.36
C THR A 58 -14.92 -11.27 3.32
N GLY A 59 -13.99 -10.34 3.10
CA GLY A 59 -13.91 -9.08 3.83
C GLY A 59 -15.04 -8.11 3.44
N GLU A 60 -15.11 -6.98 4.12
CA GLU A 60 -16.14 -5.97 3.91
C GLU A 60 -15.61 -4.69 3.25
N ILE A 61 -14.27 -4.60 3.08
CA ILE A 61 -13.59 -3.42 2.55
C ILE A 61 -12.75 -3.81 1.33
N ASN A 62 -12.74 -2.97 0.31
CA ASN A 62 -11.94 -3.18 -0.90
C ASN A 62 -10.44 -3.07 -0.60
N ALA A 63 -9.64 -3.94 -1.24
CA ALA A 63 -8.19 -3.87 -1.17
C ALA A 63 -7.68 -2.54 -1.75
N MET A 64 -6.90 -1.81 -0.96
CA MET A 64 -6.37 -0.50 -1.33
C MET A 64 -5.29 -0.63 -2.40
N ILE A 65 -5.23 0.38 -3.29
CA ILE A 65 -4.13 0.50 -4.24
C ILE A 65 -2.80 0.73 -3.51
N LEU A 66 -1.74 0.08 -3.97
CA LEU A 66 -0.40 0.21 -3.36
C LEU A 66 0.51 1.22 -4.07
N SER A 67 0.03 1.91 -5.08
CA SER A 67 0.83 2.91 -5.79
C SER A 67 1.02 4.18 -4.97
N ASN A 68 2.23 4.76 -5.05
CA ASN A 68 2.58 6.06 -4.45
C ASN A 68 2.50 6.13 -2.92
N LEU A 69 2.57 5.01 -2.21
CA LEU A 69 2.50 4.96 -0.74
C LEU A 69 3.63 5.75 -0.05
N ALA A 70 4.73 6.03 -0.75
CA ALA A 70 5.83 6.86 -0.24
C ALA A 70 5.40 8.30 0.12
N TRP A 71 4.24 8.76 -0.34
CA TRP A 71 3.69 10.10 -0.04
C TRP A 71 2.48 10.06 0.88
N GLN A 72 1.97 8.87 1.20
CA GLN A 72 0.79 8.70 2.06
C GLN A 72 1.15 8.86 3.54
N LYS A 73 0.25 9.48 4.32
CA LYS A 73 0.48 9.78 5.74
C LYS A 73 -0.21 8.81 6.69
N PHE A 74 -1.29 8.20 6.24
CA PHE A 74 -2.09 7.26 7.01
C PHE A 74 -2.45 6.09 6.12
N PHE A 75 -2.60 4.91 6.70
CA PHE A 75 -2.86 3.68 5.99
C PHE A 75 -4.15 3.06 6.51
N PHE A 76 -4.73 2.14 5.72
CA PHE A 76 -6.12 1.73 5.78
C PHE A 76 -7.11 2.85 5.45
N TRP A 77 -8.33 2.49 5.08
CA TRP A 77 -9.38 3.46 4.72
C TRP A 77 -9.76 4.39 5.87
N ASN A 78 -9.66 3.90 7.12
CA ASN A 78 -9.93 4.65 8.34
C ASN A 78 -8.67 5.33 8.95
N GLY A 79 -7.49 5.12 8.37
CA GLY A 79 -6.25 5.76 8.82
C GLY A 79 -5.66 5.23 10.12
N ARG A 80 -6.06 4.03 10.57
CA ARG A 80 -5.65 3.49 11.86
C ARG A 80 -4.15 3.18 11.98
N ALA A 81 -3.45 2.94 10.86
CA ALA A 81 -2.00 2.81 10.86
C ALA A 81 -1.34 4.13 10.45
N VAL A 82 -0.35 4.58 11.20
CA VAL A 82 0.35 5.84 10.97
C VAL A 82 1.67 5.66 10.24
N THR A 83 2.14 4.41 10.10
CA THR A 83 3.31 4.05 9.31
C THR A 83 2.99 2.88 8.38
N LEU A 84 3.72 2.80 7.28
CA LEU A 84 3.59 1.67 6.35
C LEU A 84 4.11 0.39 7.00
N GLU A 85 5.11 0.49 7.86
CA GLU A 85 5.66 -0.61 8.63
C GLU A 85 4.64 -1.23 9.59
N GLU A 86 3.76 -0.43 10.20
CA GLU A 86 2.64 -0.92 11.01
C GLU A 86 1.59 -1.59 10.13
N GLN A 87 1.24 -0.95 9.02
CA GLN A 87 0.18 -1.45 8.13
C GLN A 87 0.48 -2.84 7.57
N VAL A 88 1.71 -3.08 7.09
CA VAL A 88 2.06 -4.36 6.44
C VAL A 88 2.02 -5.57 7.38
N LEU A 89 1.99 -5.35 8.68
CA LEU A 89 1.89 -6.42 9.68
C LEU A 89 0.48 -6.97 9.85
N GLU A 90 -0.53 -6.11 9.66
CA GLU A 90 -1.93 -6.41 9.96
C GLU A 90 -2.54 -7.51 9.07
N PRO A 91 -2.40 -7.49 7.73
CA PRO A 91 -3.02 -8.52 6.88
C PRO A 91 -2.56 -9.94 7.19
N VAL A 92 -1.31 -10.11 7.66
CA VAL A 92 -0.75 -11.41 8.01
C VAL A 92 -1.50 -12.03 9.19
N ILE A 93 -1.79 -11.22 10.23
CA ILE A 93 -2.44 -11.69 11.44
C ILE A 93 -3.97 -11.63 11.38
N ASN A 94 -4.53 -11.01 10.35
CA ASN A 94 -5.97 -10.87 10.22
C ASN A 94 -6.63 -12.24 9.90
N PRO A 95 -7.54 -12.75 10.75
CA PRO A 95 -8.16 -14.07 10.55
C PRO A 95 -9.07 -14.14 9.32
N ILE A 96 -9.50 -13.00 8.76
CA ILE A 96 -10.29 -12.97 7.52
C ILE A 96 -9.44 -12.73 6.27
N GLU A 97 -8.11 -12.62 6.42
CA GLU A 97 -7.16 -12.44 5.31
C GLU A 97 -6.15 -13.59 5.25
N MET A 98 -4.95 -13.43 5.80
CA MET A 98 -3.85 -14.40 5.71
C MET A 98 -3.79 -15.36 6.91
N HIS A 99 -4.46 -15.05 8.02
CA HIS A 99 -4.68 -15.88 9.20
C HIS A 99 -3.44 -16.64 9.68
N GLU A 100 -2.34 -15.92 9.87
CA GLU A 100 -1.07 -16.47 10.32
C GLU A 100 -0.56 -15.71 11.54
N THR A 101 0.49 -16.17 12.18
CA THR A 101 1.20 -15.45 13.23
C THR A 101 2.60 -15.07 12.79
N TRP A 102 3.09 -13.92 13.22
CA TRP A 102 4.46 -13.51 12.86
C TRP A 102 5.53 -14.47 13.39
N PRO A 103 5.42 -15.06 14.60
CA PRO A 103 6.35 -16.10 15.02
C PRO A 103 6.44 -17.27 14.05
N ASP A 104 5.31 -17.77 13.56
CA ASP A 104 5.27 -18.89 12.62
C ASP A 104 5.83 -18.51 11.25
N VAL A 105 5.54 -17.29 10.76
CA VAL A 105 6.17 -16.74 9.55
C VAL A 105 7.69 -16.71 9.69
N ILE A 106 8.20 -16.21 10.82
CA ILE A 106 9.64 -16.13 11.05
C ILE A 106 10.27 -17.52 11.05
N GLU A 107 9.65 -18.51 11.73
CA GLU A 107 10.13 -19.90 11.71
C GLU A 107 10.18 -20.47 10.28
N LYS A 108 9.14 -20.25 9.46
CA LYS A 108 9.13 -20.66 8.05
C LYS A 108 10.28 -20.01 7.23
N LEU A 109 10.54 -18.73 7.46
CA LEU A 109 11.59 -17.99 6.73
C LEU A 109 13.00 -18.42 7.17
N GLU A 110 13.23 -18.71 8.45
CA GLU A 110 14.52 -19.17 8.98
C GLU A 110 14.93 -20.54 8.41
N GLN A 111 13.97 -21.37 8.03
CA GLN A 111 14.23 -22.67 7.41
C GLN A 111 14.68 -22.59 5.94
N ASP A 112 14.60 -21.42 5.33
CA ASP A 112 14.99 -21.19 3.93
C ASP A 112 16.31 -20.39 3.83
N ALA A 113 17.37 -21.07 3.42
CA ALA A 113 18.69 -20.47 3.23
C ALA A 113 18.69 -19.24 2.29
N LYS A 114 17.70 -19.15 1.36
CA LYS A 114 17.51 -17.98 0.52
C LYS A 114 17.09 -16.76 1.36
N TYR A 115 16.16 -16.94 2.29
CA TYR A 115 15.73 -15.84 3.15
C TYR A 115 16.79 -15.46 4.17
N VAL A 116 17.48 -16.42 4.77
CA VAL A 116 18.63 -16.14 5.64
C VAL A 116 19.59 -15.19 4.94
N LYS A 117 20.00 -15.52 3.70
CA LYS A 117 20.88 -14.66 2.91
C LYS A 117 20.28 -13.29 2.56
N LEU A 118 19.00 -13.22 2.18
CA LEU A 118 18.34 -11.96 1.82
C LEU A 118 18.24 -11.01 3.01
N PHE A 119 17.94 -11.54 4.20
CA PHE A 119 17.90 -10.74 5.43
C PHE A 119 19.30 -10.28 5.86
N GLU A 120 20.31 -11.15 5.75
CA GLU A 120 21.70 -10.79 6.04
C GLU A 120 22.20 -9.67 5.12
N GLU A 121 21.90 -9.73 3.82
CA GLU A 121 22.26 -8.68 2.87
C GLU A 121 21.54 -7.35 3.16
N ALA A 122 20.31 -7.38 3.64
CA ALA A 122 19.51 -6.19 3.88
C ALA A 122 19.76 -5.56 5.27
N PHE A 123 19.93 -6.38 6.31
CA PHE A 123 19.91 -5.93 7.71
C PHE A 123 21.06 -6.48 8.58
N GLY A 124 21.93 -7.31 8.03
CA GLY A 124 23.03 -7.93 8.75
C GLY A 124 22.72 -9.32 9.32
N GLU A 125 23.66 -9.90 10.04
CA GLU A 125 23.54 -11.26 10.59
C GLU A 125 22.41 -11.39 11.62
N ASN A 126 21.74 -12.55 11.65
CA ASN A 126 20.63 -12.88 12.56
C ASN A 126 19.46 -11.88 12.49
N ALA A 127 19.19 -11.35 11.29
CA ALA A 127 18.24 -10.26 11.11
C ALA A 127 16.80 -10.72 10.82
N ILE A 128 16.52 -12.03 10.77
CA ILE A 128 15.17 -12.53 10.51
C ILE A 128 14.31 -12.26 11.75
N ASN A 129 13.42 -11.31 11.63
CA ASN A 129 12.43 -10.96 12.64
C ASN A 129 11.30 -10.15 11.98
N GLN A 130 10.20 -10.00 12.70
CA GLN A 130 9.00 -9.27 12.27
C GLN A 130 9.30 -7.82 11.85
N ASP A 131 10.10 -7.09 12.64
CA ASP A 131 10.37 -5.66 12.37
C ASP A 131 11.14 -5.48 11.05
N ASN A 132 12.14 -6.32 10.81
CA ASN A 132 12.90 -6.28 9.56
C ASN A 132 12.08 -6.79 8.36
N ALA A 133 11.17 -7.74 8.55
CA ALA A 133 10.23 -8.14 7.51
C ALA A 133 9.29 -6.98 7.14
N ALA A 134 8.74 -6.29 8.14
CA ALA A 134 7.91 -5.09 7.94
C ALA A 134 8.69 -3.98 7.24
N LYS A 135 9.92 -3.70 7.67
CA LYS A 135 10.80 -2.71 7.04
C LYS A 135 11.07 -3.04 5.58
N ALA A 136 11.38 -4.29 5.26
CA ALA A 136 11.62 -4.72 3.88
C ALA A 136 10.36 -4.59 3.01
N LEU A 137 9.21 -5.07 3.48
CA LEU A 137 7.93 -4.92 2.79
C LEU A 137 7.64 -3.44 2.50
N ALA A 138 7.77 -2.57 3.51
CA ALA A 138 7.56 -1.14 3.38
C ALA A 138 8.55 -0.49 2.37
N GLN A 139 9.81 -0.91 2.34
CA GLN A 139 10.77 -0.45 1.32
C GLN A 139 10.32 -0.84 -0.09
N PHE A 140 9.89 -2.09 -0.30
CA PHE A 140 9.39 -2.52 -1.61
C PHE A 140 8.15 -1.72 -2.02
N LEU A 141 7.17 -1.58 -1.14
CA LEU A 141 5.94 -0.84 -1.43
C LEU A 141 6.22 0.64 -1.77
N ARG A 142 7.20 1.26 -1.12
CA ARG A 142 7.64 2.63 -1.47
C ARG A 142 8.28 2.73 -2.87
N THR A 143 8.68 1.62 -3.48
CA THR A 143 9.17 1.61 -4.87
C THR A 143 8.06 1.59 -5.91
N LEU A 144 6.81 1.30 -5.51
CA LEU A 144 5.67 1.23 -6.41
C LEU A 144 5.18 2.65 -6.73
N ILE A 145 5.90 3.30 -7.63
CA ILE A 145 5.64 4.69 -8.03
C ILE A 145 5.02 4.69 -9.42
N THR A 146 3.85 5.32 -9.52
CA THR A 146 3.24 5.67 -10.81
C THR A 146 3.64 7.09 -11.17
N GLY A 147 4.05 7.26 -12.41
CA GLY A 147 4.43 8.55 -12.97
C GLY A 147 4.28 8.52 -14.49
N ASN A 148 4.53 9.65 -15.13
CA ASN A 148 4.41 9.82 -16.58
C ASN A 148 2.97 9.67 -17.10
N SER A 149 1.96 9.96 -16.26
CA SER A 149 0.59 10.10 -16.73
C SER A 149 0.46 11.32 -17.65
N LYS A 150 -0.64 11.44 -18.40
CA LYS A 150 -0.92 12.65 -19.16
C LYS A 150 -0.94 13.91 -18.29
N PHE A 151 -1.37 13.77 -17.03
CA PHE A 151 -1.38 14.85 -16.07
C PHE A 151 0.05 15.23 -15.64
N ASP A 152 0.93 14.26 -15.38
CA ASP A 152 2.34 14.53 -15.09
C ASP A 152 2.99 15.26 -16.25
N GLN A 153 2.78 14.78 -17.48
CA GLN A 153 3.29 15.40 -18.69
C GLN A 153 2.74 16.82 -18.91
N TYR A 154 1.46 17.07 -18.58
CA TYR A 154 0.87 18.41 -18.61
C TYR A 154 1.59 19.36 -17.65
N LEU A 155 1.86 18.90 -16.44
CA LEU A 155 2.56 19.70 -15.44
C LEU A 155 4.02 19.96 -15.80
N GLU A 156 4.66 19.03 -16.51
CA GLU A 156 6.00 19.21 -17.07
C GLU A 156 6.02 20.06 -18.35
N GLY A 157 4.85 20.43 -18.88
CA GLY A 157 4.71 21.21 -20.11
C GLY A 157 5.01 20.42 -21.38
N THR A 158 5.04 19.08 -21.30
CA THR A 158 5.32 18.18 -22.44
C THR A 158 4.04 17.65 -23.11
N TYR A 159 2.88 17.84 -22.47
CA TYR A 159 1.57 17.48 -22.99
C TYR A 159 0.58 18.62 -22.84
N ASN A 160 -0.28 18.81 -23.85
CA ASN A 160 -1.40 19.75 -23.77
C ASN A 160 -2.71 18.98 -23.68
N PHE A 161 -3.55 19.31 -22.72
CA PHE A 161 -4.87 18.72 -22.62
C PHE A 161 -5.70 18.95 -23.88
N THR A 162 -6.46 17.94 -24.28
CA THR A 162 -7.55 18.12 -25.22
C THR A 162 -8.65 19.00 -24.59
N ALA A 163 -9.56 19.52 -25.37
CA ALA A 163 -10.66 20.33 -24.85
C ALA A 163 -11.50 19.60 -23.79
N SER A 164 -11.70 18.29 -23.94
CA SER A 164 -12.41 17.45 -22.97
C SER A 164 -11.62 17.25 -21.68
N GLU A 165 -10.32 17.00 -21.76
CA GLU A 165 -9.44 16.85 -20.59
C GLU A 165 -9.32 18.17 -19.83
N GLN A 166 -9.22 19.29 -20.54
CA GLN A 166 -9.19 20.63 -19.93
C GLN A 166 -10.51 20.93 -19.20
N LEU A 167 -11.65 20.62 -19.83
CA LEU A 167 -12.94 20.78 -19.17
C LEU A 167 -13.05 19.92 -17.91
N GLY A 168 -12.59 18.69 -17.95
CA GLY A 168 -12.57 17.79 -16.79
C GLY A 168 -11.68 18.33 -15.66
N PHE A 169 -10.50 18.84 -16.01
CA PHE A 169 -9.59 19.47 -15.05
C PHE A 169 -10.19 20.73 -14.42
N ASP A 170 -10.83 21.58 -15.22
CA ASP A 170 -11.50 22.79 -14.73
C ASP A 170 -12.67 22.44 -13.81
N MET A 171 -13.48 21.45 -14.17
CA MET A 171 -14.59 20.97 -13.33
C MET A 171 -14.10 20.35 -12.02
N TYR A 172 -13.00 19.58 -12.06
CA TYR A 172 -12.40 19.01 -10.86
C TYR A 172 -11.97 20.08 -9.86
N ASN A 173 -11.47 21.21 -10.33
CA ASN A 173 -10.91 22.30 -9.54
C ASN A 173 -11.89 23.47 -9.29
N ASN A 174 -13.17 23.30 -9.52
CA ASN A 174 -14.17 24.34 -9.28
C ASN A 174 -15.35 23.83 -8.47
N GLU A 175 -16.19 24.74 -7.98
CA GLU A 175 -17.36 24.46 -7.13
C GLU A 175 -18.45 23.63 -7.84
N GLN A 176 -18.42 23.48 -9.16
CA GLN A 176 -19.40 22.66 -9.90
C GLN A 176 -19.10 21.17 -9.75
N GLY A 177 -17.82 20.80 -9.80
CA GLY A 177 -17.37 19.43 -9.60
C GLY A 177 -17.11 19.09 -8.14
N ASP A 178 -16.69 20.08 -7.38
CA ASP A 178 -16.42 20.02 -5.92
C ASP A 178 -15.44 18.92 -5.50
N CYS A 179 -14.68 18.35 -6.44
CA CYS A 179 -13.79 17.24 -6.17
C CYS A 179 -12.56 17.65 -5.35
N PHE A 180 -12.07 18.88 -5.58
CA PHE A 180 -10.83 19.38 -5.00
C PHE A 180 -10.89 19.59 -3.48
N HIS A 181 -12.08 19.75 -2.90
CA HIS A 181 -12.24 19.87 -1.45
C HIS A 181 -11.85 18.57 -0.73
N CYS A 182 -12.15 17.42 -1.34
CA CYS A 182 -11.78 16.11 -0.80
C CYS A 182 -10.53 15.53 -1.46
N HIS A 183 -10.27 15.84 -2.70
CA HIS A 183 -9.15 15.32 -3.49
C HIS A 183 -8.21 16.46 -3.92
N GLY A 184 -7.88 17.35 -3.00
CA GLY A 184 -7.09 18.55 -3.30
C GLY A 184 -5.78 18.21 -4.01
N LEU A 185 -5.50 18.98 -5.07
CA LEU A 185 -4.15 19.17 -5.55
C LEU A 185 -3.47 20.00 -4.47
N ALA A 186 -2.87 19.38 -3.48
CA ALA A 186 -2.22 20.11 -2.41
C ALA A 186 -1.27 21.14 -3.03
N ALA A 187 -1.29 22.34 -2.52
CA ALA A 187 -0.44 23.46 -2.95
C ALA A 187 1.07 23.19 -2.83
N THR A 188 1.45 21.98 -2.45
CA THR A 188 2.80 21.47 -2.26
C THR A 188 3.18 20.35 -3.25
N GLY A 189 2.48 20.25 -4.38
CA GLY A 189 2.79 19.30 -5.44
C GLY A 189 2.49 17.84 -5.07
N TYR A 190 1.54 17.25 -5.77
CA TYR A 190 1.36 15.81 -5.91
C TYR A 190 1.05 14.97 -4.68
N GLN A 191 -0.10 15.14 -4.14
CA GLN A 191 -0.73 14.07 -3.40
C GLN A 191 -1.99 13.61 -4.13
N MET A 192 -1.80 12.96 -5.28
CA MET A 192 -2.83 12.16 -5.92
C MET A 192 -2.83 10.73 -5.36
N GLY A 193 -2.77 10.61 -4.05
CA GLY A 193 -3.28 9.46 -3.34
C GLY A 193 -4.66 9.86 -2.81
N ALA A 194 -5.54 8.92 -2.63
CA ALA A 194 -6.88 9.14 -2.08
C ALA A 194 -6.89 9.85 -0.71
N PHE A 195 -5.75 10.22 -0.18
CA PHE A 195 -5.54 10.70 1.18
C PHE A 195 -4.64 11.95 1.27
N GLY A 196 -4.70 12.82 0.29
CA GLY A 196 -4.07 14.17 0.39
C GLY A 196 -4.67 15.04 1.48
N LEU A 197 -5.71 14.58 2.14
CA LEU A 197 -6.39 15.28 3.21
C LEU A 197 -5.71 15.00 4.55
N LEU A 198 -5.53 16.06 5.32
CA LEU A 198 -5.20 15.99 6.74
C LEU A 198 -6.41 15.64 7.62
N GLN A 199 -7.57 15.39 7.01
CA GLN A 199 -8.84 15.16 7.70
C GLN A 199 -9.57 13.97 7.08
N PHE A 200 -10.05 13.08 7.94
CA PHE A 200 -11.00 12.04 7.57
C PHE A 200 -12.40 12.64 7.50
N THR A 201 -13.14 12.33 6.44
CA THR A 201 -14.51 12.80 6.25
C THR A 201 -15.42 11.61 6.05
N ASN A 202 -16.62 11.68 6.64
CA ASN A 202 -17.66 10.73 6.33
C ASN A 202 -18.17 10.97 4.90
N ASN A 203 -17.94 10.02 4.02
CA ASN A 203 -18.38 10.08 2.62
C ASN A 203 -19.81 9.52 2.45
N GLY A 204 -20.45 9.05 3.54
CA GLY A 204 -21.81 8.53 3.52
C GLY A 204 -21.97 7.14 2.91
N LEU A 205 -20.88 6.39 2.71
CA LEU A 205 -20.94 5.02 2.20
C LEU A 205 -21.38 4.02 3.27
N ASP A 206 -20.98 4.23 4.52
CA ASP A 206 -21.31 3.35 5.61
C ASP A 206 -22.49 3.90 6.43
N SER A 207 -23.43 3.02 6.76
CA SER A 207 -24.60 3.35 7.59
C SER A 207 -24.28 3.42 9.09
N THR A 208 -23.14 2.84 9.50
CA THR A 208 -22.65 2.83 10.88
C THR A 208 -21.23 3.37 10.93
N TYR A 209 -21.00 4.25 11.89
CA TYR A 209 -19.68 4.77 12.20
C TYR A 209 -18.95 3.75 13.08
N ASP A 210 -18.29 2.79 12.47
CA ASP A 210 -17.36 1.96 13.22
C ASP A 210 -15.92 2.43 12.92
N VAL A 211 -15.31 3.10 13.87
CA VAL A 211 -13.91 3.57 13.78
C VAL A 211 -12.91 2.47 14.13
N GLY A 212 -13.37 1.25 14.29
CA GLY A 212 -12.59 0.10 14.76
C GLY A 212 -12.11 -0.86 13.68
N ASP A 213 -12.58 -0.73 12.42
CA ASP A 213 -12.21 -1.63 11.33
C ASP A 213 -11.32 -0.96 10.29
#